data_8b66703f84ada09796c1fe50412eb946
#
_entry.id   8b66703f84ada09796c1fe50412eb946
#
_cell.length_a   1.000
_cell.length_b   1.000
_cell.length_c   1.000
_cell.angle_alpha   90.00
_cell.angle_beta   90.00
_cell.angle_gamma   90.00
#
_symmetry.space_group_name_H-M   'P 1'
#
loop_
_entity.id
_entity.type
_entity.pdbx_description
1 polymer ?
#
loop_
_entity_poly.entity_id
_entity_poly.type
_entity_poly.pdbx_seq_one_letter_code
_entity_poly.pdbx_strand_id
1 'polypeptide(L)'
;MSEFFLELFSEEIPARLQCNSRNALLESFQKLFEEKKISFKKSTSFSTPNRLIVLFEGLSKEITQEAEEIKGPNVNAPEKAIEGFLRSNQIDKKNLLKKKIEKGEFYFFKKPSKKINTINLLEEHAPLVLDKLEWKKSMKWGSYSLNWARPLKSILAVFDGKSLNFKFHHLTTSNTTFTDKEFEDEQKIFKDFKSYKIFFKQSGIIIDHNLRKEFIIKEFEKISNKKNFIIESNNKLLSEVTDIVEQPNILICKFDEKFLSIPKEILIITMQFHQKYFPTFDKKGRITNEFLVVANNKDTEGFIKLGNERVVEARLSDAQFFWEKNKSQNL
;
A
#
# COMPACT_ATOMS: atom_id res chain seq x y z
N MET A 1 20.05 -2.56 -14.23
CA MET A 1 18.75 -3.03 -14.75
C MET A 1 17.75 -1.92 -14.51
N SER A 2 16.90 -1.62 -15.48
CA SER A 2 15.88 -0.59 -15.31
C SER A 2 14.85 -1.03 -14.30
N GLU A 3 14.51 -0.16 -13.37
CA GLU A 3 13.47 -0.37 -12.38
C GLU A 3 12.47 0.79 -12.41
N PHE A 4 11.23 0.50 -12.08
CA PHE A 4 10.20 1.48 -11.80
C PHE A 4 9.74 1.28 -10.37
N PHE A 5 9.79 2.31 -9.57
CA PHE A 5 9.14 2.30 -8.27
C PHE A 5 8.32 3.57 -8.05
N LEU A 6 7.20 3.36 -7.40
CA LEU A 6 6.23 4.38 -7.06
C LEU A 6 5.92 4.26 -5.58
N GLU A 7 5.96 5.38 -4.86
CA GLU A 7 5.42 5.52 -3.51
C GLU A 7 4.24 6.49 -3.52
N LEU A 8 3.17 6.10 -2.87
CA LEU A 8 2.03 6.94 -2.54
C LEU A 8 2.06 7.20 -1.03
N PHE A 9 2.49 8.40 -0.63
CA PHE A 9 2.59 8.80 0.77
C PHE A 9 1.33 9.54 1.20
N SER A 10 0.69 9.08 2.27
CA SER A 10 -0.59 9.61 2.75
C SER A 10 -0.65 9.69 4.28
N GLU A 11 -1.75 10.23 4.80
CA GLU A 11 -2.14 9.98 6.19
C GLU A 11 -2.41 8.50 6.42
N GLU A 12 -2.48 8.06 7.68
CA GLU A 12 -2.56 6.65 8.07
C GLU A 12 -3.70 5.89 7.41
N ILE A 13 -3.34 5.00 6.48
CA ILE A 13 -4.27 4.09 5.81
C ILE A 13 -4.68 3.01 6.82
N PRO A 14 -5.98 2.81 7.08
CA PRO A 14 -6.43 1.76 7.98
C PRO A 14 -5.87 0.38 7.60
N ALA A 15 -5.37 -0.38 8.57
CA ALA A 15 -4.74 -1.68 8.36
C ALA A 15 -5.55 -2.61 7.44
N ARG A 16 -6.88 -2.68 7.63
CA ARG A 16 -7.79 -3.50 6.83
C ARG A 16 -7.87 -3.14 5.34
N LEU A 17 -7.40 -1.94 4.95
CA LEU A 17 -7.39 -1.50 3.55
C LEU A 17 -6.05 -1.74 2.88
N GLN A 18 -4.95 -1.79 3.62
CA GLN A 18 -3.59 -1.80 3.07
C GLN A 18 -3.33 -3.01 2.16
N CYS A 19 -3.66 -4.23 2.61
CA CYS A 19 -3.42 -5.44 1.83
C CYS A 19 -4.10 -5.40 0.45
N ASN A 20 -5.39 -5.09 0.43
CA ASN A 20 -6.15 -5.03 -0.82
C ASN A 20 -5.64 -3.91 -1.73
N SER A 21 -5.35 -2.74 -1.15
CA SER A 21 -4.95 -1.57 -1.94
C SER A 21 -3.55 -1.71 -2.55
N ARG A 22 -2.56 -2.26 -1.79
CA ARG A 22 -1.23 -2.51 -2.37
C ARG A 22 -1.26 -3.56 -3.47
N ASN A 23 -2.10 -4.60 -3.32
CA ASN A 23 -2.25 -5.64 -4.34
C ASN A 23 -2.98 -5.10 -5.58
N ALA A 24 -4.08 -4.36 -5.39
CA ALA A 24 -4.81 -3.73 -6.48
C ALA A 24 -3.93 -2.74 -7.27
N LEU A 25 -3.10 -1.96 -6.58
CA LEU A 25 -2.14 -1.05 -7.20
C LEU A 25 -1.13 -1.83 -8.05
N LEU A 26 -0.56 -2.92 -7.53
CA LEU A 26 0.38 -3.77 -8.25
C LEU A 26 -0.27 -4.39 -9.49
N GLU A 27 -1.43 -5.00 -9.34
CA GLU A 27 -2.19 -5.64 -10.42
C GLU A 27 -2.58 -4.64 -11.52
N SER A 28 -2.92 -3.41 -11.14
CA SER A 28 -3.27 -2.36 -12.10
C SER A 28 -2.07 -1.95 -12.98
N PHE A 29 -0.88 -1.86 -12.40
CA PHE A 29 0.33 -1.63 -13.18
C PHE A 29 0.75 -2.85 -14.00
N GLN A 30 0.58 -4.07 -13.48
CA GLN A 30 0.82 -5.31 -14.25
C GLN A 30 -0.06 -5.34 -15.51
N LYS A 31 -1.36 -5.08 -15.37
CA LYS A 31 -2.31 -4.98 -16.50
C LYS A 31 -1.89 -3.91 -17.49
N LEU A 32 -1.50 -2.72 -17.02
CA LEU A 32 -0.99 -1.67 -17.90
C LEU A 32 0.21 -2.17 -18.71
N PHE A 33 1.16 -2.84 -18.08
CA PHE A 33 2.36 -3.32 -18.77
C PHE A 33 2.05 -4.44 -19.74
N GLU A 34 1.15 -5.35 -19.41
CA GLU A 34 0.65 -6.38 -20.31
C GLU A 34 -0.05 -5.78 -21.53
N GLU A 35 -0.99 -4.86 -21.34
CA GLU A 35 -1.72 -4.17 -22.43
C GLU A 35 -0.77 -3.39 -23.36
N LYS A 36 0.28 -2.80 -22.80
CA LYS A 36 1.27 -2.03 -23.56
C LYS A 36 2.46 -2.87 -24.04
N LYS A 37 2.45 -4.19 -23.77
CA LYS A 37 3.53 -5.13 -24.15
C LYS A 37 4.89 -4.73 -23.58
N ILE A 38 4.91 -4.19 -22.35
CA ILE A 38 6.12 -3.89 -21.60
C ILE A 38 6.51 -5.12 -20.80
N SER A 39 7.66 -5.71 -21.07
CA SER A 39 8.16 -6.81 -20.27
C SER A 39 8.82 -6.32 -18.98
N PHE A 40 8.67 -7.11 -17.92
CA PHE A 40 9.38 -6.94 -16.64
C PHE A 40 9.77 -8.32 -16.09
N LYS A 41 10.77 -8.35 -15.20
CA LYS A 41 11.26 -9.62 -14.61
C LYS A 41 10.57 -9.95 -13.30
N LYS A 42 10.33 -8.93 -12.45
CA LYS A 42 9.75 -9.10 -11.13
C LYS A 42 8.92 -7.88 -10.77
N SER A 43 7.86 -8.12 -10.02
CA SER A 43 7.04 -7.05 -9.43
C SER A 43 6.75 -7.37 -7.97
N THR A 44 6.72 -6.34 -7.14
CA THR A 44 6.49 -6.48 -5.70
C THR A 44 5.74 -5.25 -5.19
N SER A 45 4.85 -5.45 -4.21
CA SER A 45 4.19 -4.35 -3.51
C SER A 45 4.50 -4.38 -2.02
N PHE A 46 4.58 -3.19 -1.42
CA PHE A 46 4.80 -3.01 0.00
C PHE A 46 3.80 -2.01 0.57
N SER A 47 3.56 -2.06 1.87
CA SER A 47 2.78 -1.05 2.56
C SER A 47 3.29 -0.79 3.97
N THR A 48 3.15 0.46 4.38
CA THR A 48 3.18 0.89 5.78
C THR A 48 1.87 1.62 6.09
N PRO A 49 1.60 2.02 7.32
CA PRO A 49 0.43 2.87 7.61
C PRO A 49 0.33 4.09 6.69
N ASN A 50 1.46 4.68 6.33
CA ASN A 50 1.50 5.93 5.57
C ASN A 50 1.84 5.75 4.09
N ARG A 51 2.16 4.53 3.62
CA ARG A 51 2.70 4.31 2.26
C ARG A 51 2.09 3.11 1.56
N LEU A 52 1.79 3.28 0.28
CA LEU A 52 1.64 2.18 -0.66
C LEU A 52 2.79 2.28 -1.66
N ILE A 53 3.47 1.17 -1.91
CA ILE A 53 4.66 1.14 -2.75
C ILE A 53 4.54 -0.01 -3.75
N VAL A 54 4.90 0.24 -5.00
CA VAL A 54 5.09 -0.81 -6.02
C VAL A 54 6.49 -0.68 -6.61
N LEU A 55 7.09 -1.83 -6.86
CA LEU A 55 8.40 -1.97 -7.48
C LEU A 55 8.30 -2.94 -8.65
N PHE A 56 8.81 -2.54 -9.80
CA PHE A 56 9.00 -3.38 -10.97
C PHE A 56 10.47 -3.37 -11.37
N GLU A 57 11.05 -4.56 -11.49
CA GLU A 57 12.45 -4.76 -11.81
C GLU A 57 12.61 -5.33 -13.22
N GLY A 58 13.59 -4.85 -13.96
CA GLY A 58 13.90 -5.35 -15.30
C GLY A 58 12.88 -4.91 -16.36
N LEU A 59 12.25 -3.74 -16.21
CA LEU A 59 11.37 -3.18 -17.23
C LEU A 59 12.13 -2.85 -18.50
N SER A 60 11.49 -3.11 -19.65
CA SER A 60 11.99 -2.64 -20.95
C SER A 60 11.96 -1.11 -21.00
N LYS A 61 13.08 -0.49 -21.42
CA LYS A 61 13.18 0.99 -21.54
C LYS A 61 12.41 1.54 -22.73
N GLU A 62 12.28 0.72 -23.76
CA GLU A 62 11.57 1.01 -25.00
C GLU A 62 10.75 -0.20 -25.41
N ILE A 63 9.63 0.05 -26.04
CA ILE A 63 8.81 -0.96 -26.72
C ILE A 63 8.71 -0.61 -28.18
N THR A 64 8.77 -1.61 -29.02
CA THR A 64 8.48 -1.46 -30.45
C THR A 64 7.03 -1.85 -30.66
N GLN A 65 6.17 -0.86 -30.89
CA GLN A 65 4.84 -1.12 -31.39
C GLN A 65 4.99 -1.58 -32.84
N GLU A 66 4.68 -2.84 -33.09
CA GLU A 66 4.76 -3.39 -34.45
C GLU A 66 3.83 -2.64 -35.42
N ALA A 67 4.19 -2.67 -36.69
CA ALA A 67 3.36 -2.13 -37.73
C ALA A 67 2.02 -2.89 -37.75
N GLU A 68 0.93 -2.17 -37.55
CA GLU A 68 -0.42 -2.73 -37.56
C GLU A 68 -1.14 -2.35 -38.84
N GLU A 69 -1.79 -3.34 -39.47
CA GLU A 69 -2.60 -3.08 -40.63
C GLU A 69 -4.06 -2.89 -40.23
N ILE A 70 -4.51 -1.65 -40.27
CA ILE A 70 -5.86 -1.28 -39.88
C ILE A 70 -6.77 -1.35 -41.13
N LYS A 71 -7.80 -2.20 -41.05
CA LYS A 71 -8.84 -2.29 -42.08
C LYS A 71 -9.76 -1.07 -42.02
N GLY A 72 -9.87 -0.37 -43.13
CA GLY A 72 -10.75 0.77 -43.31
C GLY A 72 -12.07 0.41 -44.03
N PRO A 73 -12.83 1.41 -44.46
CA PRO A 73 -14.09 1.24 -45.19
C PRO A 73 -13.87 0.59 -46.56
N ASN A 74 -14.95 0.08 -47.14
CA ASN A 74 -14.97 -0.41 -48.50
C ASN A 74 -14.60 0.72 -49.47
N VAL A 75 -13.91 0.43 -50.57
CA VAL A 75 -13.50 1.41 -51.58
C VAL A 75 -14.69 2.17 -52.17
N ASN A 76 -15.86 1.52 -52.22
CA ASN A 76 -17.13 2.11 -52.72
C ASN A 76 -17.98 2.71 -51.59
N ALA A 77 -17.45 2.84 -50.38
CA ALA A 77 -18.18 3.44 -49.25
C ALA A 77 -18.40 4.96 -49.47
N PRO A 78 -19.45 5.54 -48.88
CA PRO A 78 -19.68 7.00 -48.95
C PRO A 78 -18.46 7.80 -48.50
N GLU A 79 -18.20 8.91 -49.15
CA GLU A 79 -17.02 9.77 -48.92
C GLU A 79 -16.87 10.18 -47.42
N LYS A 80 -18.00 10.44 -46.76
CA LYS A 80 -18.05 10.72 -45.30
C LYS A 80 -17.45 9.59 -44.43
N ALA A 81 -17.62 8.33 -44.85
CA ALA A 81 -17.06 7.19 -44.12
C ALA A 81 -15.52 7.12 -44.29
N ILE A 82 -15.04 7.43 -45.51
CA ILE A 82 -13.61 7.47 -45.78
C ILE A 82 -12.97 8.65 -45.04
N GLU A 83 -13.56 9.84 -45.06
CA GLU A 83 -13.10 11.00 -44.33
C GLU A 83 -13.09 10.75 -42.80
N GLY A 84 -14.12 10.10 -42.26
CA GLY A 84 -14.18 9.71 -40.87
C GLY A 84 -13.01 8.79 -40.48
N PHE A 85 -12.69 7.81 -41.32
CA PHE A 85 -11.56 6.91 -41.13
C PHE A 85 -10.20 7.64 -41.21
N LEU A 86 -10.05 8.59 -42.16
CA LEU A 86 -8.85 9.41 -42.30
C LEU A 86 -8.64 10.28 -41.03
N ARG A 87 -9.70 10.94 -40.54
CA ARG A 87 -9.65 11.79 -39.35
C ARG A 87 -9.32 10.97 -38.06
N SER A 88 -9.98 9.84 -37.89
CA SER A 88 -9.77 9.01 -36.69
C SER A 88 -8.36 8.43 -36.61
N ASN A 89 -7.69 8.23 -37.76
CA ASN A 89 -6.32 7.71 -37.80
C ASN A 89 -5.28 8.82 -38.10
N GLN A 90 -5.69 10.07 -38.23
CA GLN A 90 -4.81 11.23 -38.53
C GLN A 90 -3.92 11.02 -39.77
N ILE A 91 -4.51 10.50 -40.83
CA ILE A 91 -3.81 10.14 -42.08
C ILE A 91 -4.43 10.81 -43.33
N ASP A 92 -3.62 10.95 -44.35
CA ASP A 92 -4.08 11.39 -45.65
C ASP A 92 -4.55 10.22 -46.54
N LYS A 93 -5.43 10.49 -47.50
CA LYS A 93 -5.94 9.51 -48.46
C LYS A 93 -4.82 8.81 -49.26
N LYS A 94 -3.69 9.50 -49.50
CA LYS A 94 -2.49 8.93 -50.15
C LYS A 94 -1.82 7.79 -49.36
N ASN A 95 -2.08 7.68 -48.10
CA ASN A 95 -1.49 6.64 -47.22
C ASN A 95 -2.34 5.36 -47.17
N LEU A 96 -3.48 5.35 -47.91
CA LEU A 96 -4.35 4.20 -47.97
C LEU A 96 -3.89 3.20 -49.04
N LEU A 97 -3.84 1.94 -48.68
CA LEU A 97 -3.64 0.82 -49.60
C LEU A 97 -4.99 0.15 -49.87
N LYS A 98 -5.24 -0.17 -51.13
CA LYS A 98 -6.42 -0.95 -51.54
C LYS A 98 -6.07 -2.45 -51.50
N LYS A 99 -6.87 -3.25 -50.83
CA LYS A 99 -6.72 -4.72 -50.80
C LYS A 99 -8.05 -5.38 -51.07
N LYS A 100 -8.04 -6.37 -51.95
CA LYS A 100 -9.17 -7.23 -52.26
C LYS A 100 -9.18 -8.40 -51.25
N ILE A 101 -10.26 -8.55 -50.52
CA ILE A 101 -10.52 -9.68 -49.62
C ILE A 101 -11.83 -10.35 -50.08
N GLU A 102 -12.17 -11.54 -49.53
CA GLU A 102 -13.36 -12.31 -49.90
C GLU A 102 -14.67 -11.49 -49.91
N LYS A 103 -14.78 -10.46 -49.09
CA LYS A 103 -15.96 -9.60 -48.91
C LYS A 103 -15.94 -8.29 -49.74
N GLY A 104 -15.00 -8.16 -50.70
CA GLY A 104 -14.85 -6.97 -51.52
C GLY A 104 -13.52 -6.25 -51.39
N GLU A 105 -13.41 -5.08 -52.02
CA GLU A 105 -12.20 -4.26 -51.97
C GLU A 105 -12.31 -3.19 -50.87
N PHE A 106 -11.29 -3.13 -49.99
CA PHE A 106 -11.27 -2.26 -48.83
C PHE A 106 -10.00 -1.43 -48.78
N TYR A 107 -10.11 -0.26 -48.16
CA TYR A 107 -8.94 0.52 -47.78
C TYR A 107 -8.24 -0.12 -46.58
N PHE A 108 -6.92 -0.08 -46.61
CA PHE A 108 -6.06 -0.50 -45.47
C PHE A 108 -5.04 0.59 -45.21
N PHE A 109 -4.77 0.83 -43.96
CA PHE A 109 -3.70 1.71 -43.53
C PHE A 109 -2.66 0.88 -42.73
N LYS A 110 -1.41 0.93 -43.17
CA LYS A 110 -0.30 0.31 -42.48
C LYS A 110 0.29 1.35 -41.52
N LYS A 111 -0.11 1.24 -40.25
CA LYS A 111 0.47 2.07 -39.20
C LYS A 111 1.93 1.69 -39.06
N PRO A 112 2.88 2.61 -39.20
CA PRO A 112 4.31 2.28 -39.11
C PRO A 112 4.66 1.81 -37.71
N SER A 113 5.67 0.94 -37.60
CA SER A 113 6.23 0.61 -36.31
C SER A 113 6.78 1.85 -35.62
N LYS A 114 6.47 2.04 -34.35
CA LYS A 114 6.93 3.18 -33.57
C LYS A 114 7.61 2.68 -32.30
N LYS A 115 8.80 3.19 -32.04
CA LYS A 115 9.43 3.01 -30.72
C LYS A 115 8.78 3.98 -29.72
N ILE A 116 8.30 3.44 -28.63
CA ILE A 116 7.70 4.20 -27.52
C ILE A 116 8.64 4.06 -26.33
N ASN A 117 9.03 5.19 -25.77
CA ASN A 117 9.83 5.21 -24.54
C ASN A 117 8.93 4.92 -23.34
N THR A 118 9.35 3.98 -22.47
CA THR A 118 8.60 3.58 -21.27
C THR A 118 8.40 4.74 -20.29
N ILE A 119 9.33 5.70 -20.21
CA ILE A 119 9.14 6.93 -19.42
C ILE A 119 7.87 7.66 -19.84
N ASN A 120 7.74 7.99 -21.13
CA ASN A 120 6.60 8.76 -21.64
C ASN A 120 5.28 8.00 -21.41
N LEU A 121 5.33 6.69 -21.58
CA LEU A 121 4.16 5.84 -21.35
C LEU A 121 3.75 5.82 -19.86
N LEU A 122 4.72 5.75 -18.96
CA LEU A 122 4.44 5.82 -17.52
C LEU A 122 3.88 7.19 -17.13
N GLU A 123 4.45 8.28 -17.65
CA GLU A 123 3.98 9.65 -17.37
C GLU A 123 2.54 9.88 -17.86
N GLU A 124 2.18 9.30 -19.00
CA GLU A 124 0.84 9.38 -19.56
C GLU A 124 -0.18 8.50 -18.82
N HIS A 125 0.21 7.28 -18.47
CA HIS A 125 -0.76 6.27 -18.01
C HIS A 125 -0.78 6.05 -16.51
N ALA A 126 0.29 6.37 -15.77
CA ALA A 126 0.29 6.19 -14.30
C ALA A 126 -0.82 6.99 -13.60
N PRO A 127 -1.10 8.27 -13.95
CA PRO A 127 -2.25 8.98 -13.37
C PRO A 127 -3.57 8.25 -13.59
N LEU A 128 -3.77 7.66 -14.78
CA LEU A 128 -5.00 6.92 -15.13
C LEU A 128 -5.11 5.61 -14.32
N VAL A 129 -3.99 4.97 -14.01
CA VAL A 129 -3.94 3.80 -13.11
C VAL A 129 -4.33 4.19 -11.70
N LEU A 130 -3.79 5.31 -11.20
CA LEU A 130 -4.08 5.80 -9.86
C LEU A 130 -5.56 6.22 -9.71
N ASP A 131 -6.13 6.83 -10.72
CA ASP A 131 -7.53 7.27 -10.71
C ASP A 131 -8.53 6.12 -10.67
N LYS A 132 -8.14 4.94 -11.18
CA LYS A 132 -8.94 3.71 -11.14
C LYS A 132 -8.79 2.91 -9.86
N LEU A 133 -7.95 3.34 -8.91
CA LEU A 133 -7.77 2.62 -7.66
C LEU A 133 -9.00 2.78 -6.76
N GLU A 134 -9.72 1.69 -6.57
CA GLU A 134 -10.95 1.68 -5.77
C GLU A 134 -10.67 1.56 -4.27
N TRP A 135 -11.40 2.34 -3.49
CA TRP A 135 -11.34 2.34 -2.04
C TRP A 135 -12.68 1.93 -1.43
N LYS A 136 -12.71 0.88 -0.63
CA LYS A 136 -13.93 0.49 0.12
C LYS A 136 -14.46 1.58 1.03
N LYS A 137 -13.56 2.42 1.55
CA LYS A 137 -13.87 3.65 2.30
C LYS A 137 -12.90 4.72 1.85
N SER A 138 -13.44 5.86 1.50
CA SER A 138 -12.69 7.00 1.00
C SER A 138 -13.24 8.29 1.59
N MET A 139 -12.47 9.36 1.48
CA MET A 139 -12.84 10.70 1.90
C MET A 139 -12.29 11.74 0.93
N LYS A 140 -12.88 12.92 0.96
CA LYS A 140 -12.34 14.15 0.37
C LYS A 140 -11.77 15.02 1.49
N TRP A 141 -10.81 15.86 1.18
CA TRP A 141 -10.22 16.78 2.15
C TRP A 141 -9.90 18.12 1.53
N GLY A 142 -9.89 19.18 2.33
CA GLY A 142 -9.69 20.55 1.85
C GLY A 142 -10.69 20.91 0.74
N SER A 143 -10.21 21.60 -0.27
CA SER A 143 -10.98 21.96 -1.49
C SER A 143 -10.74 21.00 -2.66
N TYR A 144 -10.04 19.88 -2.45
CA TYR A 144 -9.65 18.97 -3.51
C TYR A 144 -10.79 18.03 -3.94
N SER A 145 -10.81 17.68 -5.21
CA SER A 145 -11.79 16.76 -5.79
C SER A 145 -11.41 15.28 -5.60
N LEU A 146 -10.15 14.98 -5.27
CA LEU A 146 -9.65 13.62 -5.10
C LEU A 146 -10.40 12.89 -3.98
N ASN A 147 -10.83 11.67 -4.30
CA ASN A 147 -11.46 10.75 -3.35
C ASN A 147 -10.47 9.61 -3.05
N TRP A 148 -9.94 9.56 -1.83
CA TRP A 148 -8.88 8.62 -1.44
C TRP A 148 -9.13 8.06 -0.05
N ALA A 149 -8.46 6.94 0.33
CA ALA A 149 -8.66 6.33 1.65
C ALA A 149 -8.34 7.30 2.80
N ARG A 150 -7.28 8.06 2.64
CA ARG A 150 -6.78 9.12 3.54
C ARG A 150 -6.10 10.20 2.70
N PRO A 151 -5.93 11.42 3.21
CA PRO A 151 -5.26 12.48 2.49
C PRO A 151 -3.92 12.04 1.90
N LEU A 152 -3.84 12.01 0.56
CA LEU A 152 -2.60 11.74 -0.17
C LEU A 152 -1.75 13.01 -0.16
N LYS A 153 -0.51 12.90 0.32
CA LYS A 153 0.40 14.04 0.57
C LYS A 153 1.43 14.21 -0.53
N SER A 154 1.99 13.12 -1.02
CA SER A 154 3.01 13.15 -2.09
C SER A 154 3.04 11.86 -2.89
N ILE A 155 3.60 11.96 -4.08
CA ILE A 155 3.84 10.84 -4.98
C ILE A 155 5.31 10.87 -5.38
N LEU A 156 6.05 9.82 -4.98
CA LEU A 156 7.39 9.59 -5.51
C LEU A 156 7.28 8.60 -6.65
N ALA A 157 7.83 8.94 -7.82
CA ALA A 157 7.82 8.08 -9.00
C ALA A 157 9.16 8.15 -9.73
N VAL A 158 9.86 7.03 -9.80
CA VAL A 158 11.18 6.93 -10.43
C VAL A 158 11.24 5.77 -11.40
N PHE A 159 11.76 6.02 -12.59
CA PHE A 159 12.07 4.99 -13.57
C PHE A 159 13.51 5.13 -14.06
N ASP A 160 14.28 4.05 -13.97
CA ASP A 160 15.69 3.96 -14.42
C ASP A 160 16.56 5.15 -13.93
N GLY A 161 16.39 5.52 -12.66
CA GLY A 161 17.14 6.61 -12.00
C GLY A 161 16.62 8.02 -12.29
N LYS A 162 15.56 8.17 -13.09
CA LYS A 162 14.96 9.45 -13.44
C LYS A 162 13.59 9.61 -12.78
N SER A 163 13.33 10.81 -12.26
CA SER A 163 12.00 11.18 -11.79
C SER A 163 11.03 11.20 -12.96
N LEU A 164 9.86 10.58 -12.79
CA LEU A 164 8.75 10.74 -13.71
C LEU A 164 8.03 12.06 -13.41
N ASN A 165 7.56 12.74 -14.43
CA ASN A 165 6.90 14.02 -14.31
C ASN A 165 5.44 13.94 -14.79
N PHE A 166 4.52 13.70 -13.86
CA PHE A 166 3.09 13.76 -14.13
C PHE A 166 2.33 14.42 -12.98
N LYS A 167 1.12 14.89 -13.28
CA LYS A 167 0.19 15.39 -12.28
C LYS A 167 -0.89 14.36 -11.99
N PHE A 168 -1.24 14.26 -10.72
CA PHE A 168 -2.39 13.50 -10.25
C PHE A 168 -3.22 14.39 -9.34
N HIS A 169 -4.36 14.89 -9.84
CA HIS A 169 -5.17 15.92 -9.19
C HIS A 169 -4.35 17.17 -8.80
N HIS A 170 -4.20 17.42 -7.50
CA HIS A 170 -3.45 18.57 -6.96
C HIS A 170 -1.96 18.28 -6.72
N LEU A 171 -1.53 17.03 -6.90
CA LEU A 171 -0.17 16.60 -6.65
C LEU A 171 0.64 16.52 -7.95
N THR A 172 1.91 16.88 -7.85
CA THR A 172 2.92 16.62 -8.89
C THR A 172 3.92 15.61 -8.34
N THR A 173 4.32 14.68 -9.17
CA THR A 173 5.30 13.66 -8.79
C THR A 173 6.68 14.27 -8.53
N SER A 174 7.44 13.60 -7.68
CA SER A 174 8.83 13.92 -7.38
C SER A 174 9.66 12.63 -7.26
N ASN A 175 10.92 12.77 -6.95
CA ASN A 175 11.80 11.69 -6.53
C ASN A 175 12.19 11.82 -5.05
N THR A 176 11.37 12.52 -4.26
CA THR A 176 11.61 12.76 -2.84
C THR A 176 10.51 12.17 -1.98
N THR A 177 10.85 11.78 -0.76
CA THR A 177 9.89 11.37 0.26
C THR A 177 10.35 11.78 1.65
N PHE A 178 9.52 11.52 2.65
CA PHE A 178 9.69 11.90 4.05
C PHE A 178 9.73 10.66 4.94
N THR A 179 10.43 10.72 6.07
CA THR A 179 10.38 9.66 7.08
C THR A 179 9.24 9.86 8.05
N ASP A 180 8.90 11.11 8.34
CA ASP A 180 7.98 11.47 9.40
C ASP A 180 6.62 11.93 8.86
N LYS A 181 5.60 11.83 9.72
CA LYS A 181 4.22 12.26 9.44
C LYS A 181 4.11 13.77 9.34
N GLU A 182 4.95 14.47 10.05
CA GLU A 182 5.05 15.92 10.06
C GLU A 182 6.15 16.33 9.11
N PHE A 183 5.86 17.11 8.12
CA PHE A 183 6.71 17.61 7.05
C PHE A 183 8.01 18.27 7.53
N GLU A 184 8.76 17.60 8.39
CA GLU A 184 10.03 18.13 8.89
C GLU A 184 11.20 17.77 7.99
N ASP A 185 11.74 18.79 7.46
CA ASP A 185 13.10 19.24 7.20
C ASP A 185 13.94 18.60 6.12
N GLU A 186 14.03 17.34 5.88
CA GLU A 186 14.90 16.83 4.82
C GLU A 186 14.18 15.91 3.84
N GLN A 187 13.69 16.50 2.75
CA GLN A 187 13.32 15.74 1.57
C GLN A 187 14.54 14.98 1.04
N LYS A 188 14.52 13.66 1.13
CA LYS A 188 15.59 12.83 0.58
C LYS A 188 15.27 12.46 -0.87
N ILE A 189 16.25 12.70 -1.74
CA ILE A 189 16.18 12.37 -3.17
C ILE A 189 16.58 10.91 -3.40
N PHE A 190 15.77 10.18 -4.16
CA PHE A 190 16.00 8.78 -4.50
C PHE A 190 16.08 8.58 -6.01
N LYS A 191 17.06 7.78 -6.45
CA LYS A 191 17.24 7.37 -7.84
C LYS A 191 16.95 5.89 -8.04
N ASP A 192 16.95 5.10 -6.98
CA ASP A 192 16.73 3.66 -7.00
C ASP A 192 16.08 3.17 -5.71
N PHE A 193 15.41 2.02 -5.80
CA PHE A 193 14.71 1.42 -4.67
C PHE A 193 15.66 0.88 -3.59
N LYS A 194 16.89 0.55 -3.95
CA LYS A 194 17.89 0.07 -2.99
C LYS A 194 18.28 1.18 -2.01
N SER A 195 18.58 2.38 -2.49
CA SER A 195 18.88 3.55 -1.65
C SER A 195 17.70 3.95 -0.79
N TYR A 196 16.48 3.92 -1.35
CA TYR A 196 15.22 4.13 -0.64
C TYR A 196 15.07 3.13 0.52
N LYS A 197 15.23 1.82 0.27
CA LYS A 197 15.12 0.77 1.30
C LYS A 197 16.18 0.92 2.41
N ILE A 198 17.40 1.27 2.06
CA ILE A 198 18.49 1.50 3.04
C ILE A 198 18.16 2.68 3.95
N PHE A 199 17.67 3.77 3.38
CA PHE A 199 17.29 4.97 4.13
C PHE A 199 16.22 4.68 5.18
N PHE A 200 15.14 4.01 4.81
CA PHE A 200 14.08 3.64 5.76
C PHE A 200 14.57 2.66 6.82
N LYS A 201 15.43 1.70 6.44
CA LYS A 201 16.05 0.79 7.41
C LYS A 201 16.90 1.54 8.44
N GLN A 202 17.67 2.55 8.03
CA GLN A 202 18.47 3.39 8.94
C GLN A 202 17.58 4.23 9.87
N SER A 203 16.43 4.67 9.39
CA SER A 203 15.41 5.36 10.20
C SER A 203 14.58 4.41 11.09
N GLY A 204 14.87 3.10 11.06
CA GLY A 204 14.15 2.10 11.85
C GLY A 204 12.78 1.68 11.25
N ILE A 205 12.42 2.21 10.09
CA ILE A 205 11.16 1.89 9.39
C ILE A 205 11.35 0.61 8.56
N ILE A 206 10.44 -0.34 8.73
CA ILE A 206 10.41 -1.59 7.96
C ILE A 206 9.31 -1.49 6.92
N ILE A 207 9.65 -1.11 5.68
CA ILE A 207 8.69 -0.91 4.60
C ILE A 207 8.03 -2.21 4.12
N ASP A 208 8.75 -3.33 4.20
CA ASP A 208 8.23 -4.65 3.83
C ASP A 208 7.37 -5.22 4.98
N HIS A 209 6.07 -5.32 4.74
CA HIS A 209 5.10 -5.80 5.71
C HIS A 209 5.36 -7.25 6.17
N ASN A 210 5.94 -8.12 5.31
CA ASN A 210 6.28 -9.48 5.70
C ASN A 210 7.48 -9.49 6.64
N LEU A 211 8.54 -8.76 6.30
CA LEU A 211 9.71 -8.60 7.17
C LEU A 211 9.35 -7.91 8.50
N ARG A 212 8.40 -6.98 8.48
CA ARG A 212 7.89 -6.31 9.68
C ARG A 212 7.13 -7.28 10.58
N LYS A 213 6.30 -8.14 9.99
CA LYS A 213 5.61 -9.22 10.74
C LYS A 213 6.60 -10.21 11.34
N GLU A 214 7.58 -10.66 10.57
CA GLU A 214 8.64 -11.56 11.05
C GLU A 214 9.46 -10.92 12.19
N PHE A 215 9.76 -9.64 12.10
CA PHE A 215 10.44 -8.91 13.16
C PHE A 215 9.63 -8.95 14.47
N ILE A 216 8.34 -8.63 14.41
CA ILE A 216 7.45 -8.66 15.59
C ILE A 216 7.41 -10.06 16.22
N ILE A 217 7.27 -11.11 15.40
CA ILE A 217 7.26 -12.50 15.86
C ILE A 217 8.57 -12.84 16.58
N LYS A 218 9.71 -12.54 15.98
CA LYS A 218 11.04 -12.80 16.59
C LYS A 218 11.24 -12.08 17.90
N GLU A 219 10.77 -10.84 18.01
CA GLU A 219 10.84 -10.09 19.28
C GLU A 219 9.90 -10.70 20.33
N PHE A 220 8.70 -11.14 19.95
CA PHE A 220 7.80 -11.88 20.85
C PHE A 220 8.43 -13.16 21.37
N GLU A 221 9.07 -13.95 20.50
CA GLU A 221 9.78 -15.18 20.89
C GLU A 221 10.92 -14.90 21.89
N LYS A 222 11.73 -13.87 21.65
CA LYS A 222 12.81 -13.46 22.55
C LYS A 222 12.27 -13.08 23.94
N ILE A 223 11.20 -12.29 23.97
CA ILE A 223 10.57 -11.82 25.20
C ILE A 223 9.94 -13.00 25.95
N SER A 224 9.19 -13.86 25.23
CA SER A 224 8.58 -15.07 25.77
C SER A 224 9.61 -15.97 26.45
N ASN A 225 10.73 -16.23 25.78
CA ASN A 225 11.81 -17.05 26.32
C ASN A 225 12.48 -16.41 27.57
N LYS A 226 12.72 -15.10 27.51
CA LYS A 226 13.35 -14.36 28.63
C LYS A 226 12.49 -14.30 29.88
N LYS A 227 11.18 -14.10 29.68
CA LYS A 227 10.20 -13.90 30.74
C LYS A 227 9.52 -15.21 31.20
N ASN A 228 9.70 -16.29 30.41
CA ASN A 228 9.13 -17.57 30.66
C ASN A 228 7.58 -17.58 30.71
N PHE A 229 6.98 -16.81 29.80
CA PHE A 229 5.54 -16.77 29.58
C PHE A 229 5.17 -17.14 28.12
N ILE A 230 3.91 -17.43 27.91
CA ILE A 230 3.35 -17.74 26.60
C ILE A 230 2.59 -16.51 26.10
N ILE A 231 2.79 -16.13 24.83
CA ILE A 231 2.01 -15.10 24.14
C ILE A 231 0.99 -15.81 23.27
N GLU A 232 -0.29 -15.52 23.46
CA GLU A 232 -1.32 -16.10 22.62
C GLU A 232 -1.22 -15.56 21.18
N SER A 233 -0.93 -16.47 20.25
CA SER A 233 -0.76 -16.14 18.84
C SER A 233 -2.11 -16.02 18.14
N ASN A 234 -2.58 -14.80 17.92
CA ASN A 234 -3.73 -14.50 17.07
C ASN A 234 -3.22 -13.91 15.74
N ASN A 235 -3.19 -14.74 14.70
CA ASN A 235 -2.68 -14.34 13.38
C ASN A 235 -3.41 -13.13 12.78
N LYS A 236 -4.70 -12.96 13.08
CA LYS A 236 -5.49 -11.81 12.61
C LYS A 236 -5.06 -10.54 13.33
N LEU A 237 -4.94 -10.60 14.65
CA LEU A 237 -4.45 -9.48 15.45
C LEU A 237 -3.02 -9.11 15.06
N LEU A 238 -2.13 -10.10 14.92
CA LEU A 238 -0.75 -9.87 14.51
C LEU A 238 -0.66 -9.19 13.14
N SER A 239 -1.47 -9.61 12.18
CA SER A 239 -1.50 -8.97 10.85
C SER A 239 -2.04 -7.53 10.93
N GLU A 240 -3.11 -7.29 11.70
CA GLU A 240 -3.65 -5.95 11.92
C GLU A 240 -2.62 -5.03 12.57
N VAL A 241 -1.94 -5.51 13.63
CA VAL A 241 -0.91 -4.75 14.33
C VAL A 241 0.31 -4.48 13.45
N THR A 242 0.72 -5.45 12.63
CA THR A 242 1.78 -5.25 11.64
C THR A 242 1.47 -4.09 10.70
N ASP A 243 0.20 -3.94 10.30
CA ASP A 243 -0.23 -2.90 9.37
C ASP A 243 -0.57 -1.55 10.06
N ILE A 244 -0.54 -1.48 11.41
CA ILE A 244 -0.69 -0.22 12.17
C ILE A 244 0.65 0.46 12.42
N VAL A 245 1.76 -0.28 12.41
CA VAL A 245 3.08 0.24 12.72
C VAL A 245 4.02 0.17 11.51
N GLU A 246 4.97 1.10 11.42
CA GLU A 246 6.06 1.03 10.45
C GLU A 246 7.44 0.91 11.12
N GLN A 247 7.53 1.32 12.39
CA GLN A 247 8.72 1.22 13.24
C GLN A 247 8.38 0.44 14.53
N PRO A 248 8.20 -0.89 14.46
CA PRO A 248 7.72 -1.69 15.57
C PRO A 248 8.70 -1.66 16.74
N ASN A 249 8.17 -1.32 17.91
CA ASN A 249 8.84 -1.37 19.21
C ASN A 249 7.97 -2.13 20.20
N ILE A 250 8.49 -3.21 20.77
CA ILE A 250 7.71 -4.10 21.66
C ILE A 250 7.87 -3.66 23.11
N LEU A 251 6.78 -3.28 23.73
CA LEU A 251 6.73 -2.86 25.13
C LEU A 251 6.08 -3.94 25.99
N ILE A 252 6.69 -4.23 27.14
CA ILE A 252 6.09 -5.08 28.18
C ILE A 252 5.41 -4.16 29.17
N CYS A 253 4.09 -4.20 29.18
CA CYS A 253 3.22 -3.40 30.05
C CYS A 253 2.61 -4.28 31.14
N LYS A 254 2.10 -3.64 32.20
CA LYS A 254 1.45 -4.32 33.33
C LYS A 254 0.16 -3.62 33.71
N PHE A 255 -0.72 -4.37 34.34
CA PHE A 255 -1.89 -3.85 35.04
C PHE A 255 -1.92 -4.39 36.48
N ASP A 256 -2.72 -3.77 37.33
CA ASP A 256 -2.87 -4.17 38.75
C ASP A 256 -3.41 -5.61 38.86
N GLU A 257 -2.77 -6.44 39.67
CA GLU A 257 -3.15 -7.84 39.86
C GLU A 257 -4.59 -8.05 40.36
N LYS A 258 -5.20 -7.05 40.99
CA LYS A 258 -6.61 -7.12 41.42
C LYS A 258 -7.55 -7.44 40.25
N PHE A 259 -7.21 -7.01 39.01
CA PHE A 259 -8.02 -7.28 37.83
C PHE A 259 -7.95 -8.74 37.35
N LEU A 260 -7.03 -9.55 37.85
CA LEU A 260 -7.00 -11.00 37.57
C LEU A 260 -8.22 -11.74 38.14
N SER A 261 -9.01 -11.10 39.04
CA SER A 261 -10.32 -11.59 39.46
C SER A 261 -11.40 -11.57 38.40
N ILE A 262 -11.21 -10.79 37.32
CA ILE A 262 -12.11 -10.72 36.15
C ILE A 262 -11.91 -12.00 35.33
N PRO A 263 -12.99 -12.59 34.73
CA PRO A 263 -12.87 -13.73 33.84
C PRO A 263 -11.85 -13.47 32.71
N LYS A 264 -11.01 -14.47 32.43
CA LYS A 264 -9.92 -14.35 31.44
C LYS A 264 -10.43 -13.96 30.06
N GLU A 265 -11.63 -14.40 29.70
CA GLU A 265 -12.27 -14.09 28.41
C GLU A 265 -12.52 -12.58 28.27
N ILE A 266 -12.95 -11.92 29.33
CA ILE A 266 -13.17 -10.47 29.35
C ILE A 266 -11.84 -9.73 29.27
N LEU A 267 -10.82 -10.20 30.00
CA LEU A 267 -9.46 -9.64 29.93
C LEU A 267 -8.90 -9.74 28.50
N ILE A 268 -9.01 -10.91 27.86
CA ILE A 268 -8.53 -11.15 26.51
C ILE A 268 -9.25 -10.24 25.51
N ILE A 269 -10.59 -10.18 25.56
CA ILE A 269 -11.39 -9.33 24.65
C ILE A 269 -11.01 -7.85 24.83
N THR A 270 -10.88 -7.38 26.08
CA THR A 270 -10.51 -6.00 26.36
C THR A 270 -9.14 -5.66 25.77
N MET A 271 -8.16 -6.52 25.94
CA MET A 271 -6.81 -6.29 25.43
C MET A 271 -6.72 -6.46 23.91
N GLN A 272 -7.19 -7.59 23.36
CA GLN A 272 -7.00 -7.90 21.93
C GLN A 272 -7.95 -7.11 21.02
N PHE A 273 -9.24 -7.08 21.34
CA PHE A 273 -10.23 -6.50 20.45
C PHE A 273 -10.25 -4.97 20.51
N HIS A 274 -10.23 -4.42 21.72
CA HIS A 274 -10.34 -2.97 21.91
C HIS A 274 -9.01 -2.24 21.78
N GLN A 275 -7.91 -2.81 22.29
CA GLN A 275 -6.62 -2.12 22.40
C GLN A 275 -5.54 -2.65 21.45
N LYS A 276 -5.76 -3.80 20.81
CA LYS A 276 -4.77 -4.46 19.93
C LYS A 276 -3.50 -4.90 20.67
N TYR A 277 -3.64 -5.27 21.95
CA TYR A 277 -2.55 -5.76 22.80
C TYR A 277 -2.56 -7.28 22.86
N PHE A 278 -1.44 -7.84 23.25
CA PHE A 278 -1.23 -9.28 23.34
C PHE A 278 -1.13 -9.71 24.81
N PRO A 279 -2.15 -10.39 25.37
CA PRO A 279 -2.10 -10.93 26.71
C PRO A 279 -1.04 -12.02 26.82
N THR A 280 -0.48 -12.18 28.03
CA THR A 280 0.50 -13.21 28.32
C THR A 280 -0.05 -14.23 29.33
N PHE A 281 0.45 -15.47 29.23
CA PHE A 281 0.02 -16.59 30.03
C PHE A 281 1.23 -17.27 30.66
N ASP A 282 1.05 -17.81 31.86
CA ASP A 282 2.05 -18.65 32.48
C ASP A 282 2.08 -20.06 31.80
N LYS A 283 3.04 -20.90 32.18
CA LYS A 283 3.16 -22.27 31.66
C LYS A 283 1.97 -23.18 31.97
N LYS A 284 1.13 -22.80 32.93
CA LYS A 284 -0.11 -23.52 33.27
C LYS A 284 -1.31 -22.99 32.49
N GLY A 285 -1.13 -22.05 31.57
CA GLY A 285 -2.19 -21.44 30.76
C GLY A 285 -3.05 -20.43 31.52
N ARG A 286 -2.61 -19.93 32.66
CA ARG A 286 -3.30 -18.86 33.39
C ARG A 286 -2.83 -17.51 32.89
N ILE A 287 -3.76 -16.60 32.70
CA ILE A 287 -3.44 -15.23 32.27
C ILE A 287 -2.61 -14.52 33.34
N THR A 288 -1.61 -13.77 32.92
CA THR A 288 -0.78 -12.96 33.82
C THR A 288 -1.21 -11.50 33.79
N ASN A 289 -0.69 -10.67 34.67
CA ASN A 289 -0.91 -9.23 34.67
C ASN A 289 0.07 -8.48 33.75
N GLU A 290 0.86 -9.20 32.96
CA GLU A 290 1.71 -8.59 31.91
C GLU A 290 1.04 -8.73 30.54
N PHE A 291 1.26 -7.76 29.66
CA PHE A 291 0.79 -7.80 28.28
C PHE A 291 1.79 -7.09 27.36
N LEU A 292 1.74 -7.41 26.06
CA LEU A 292 2.63 -6.79 25.09
C LEU A 292 1.88 -5.77 24.24
N VAL A 293 2.54 -4.65 24.01
CA VAL A 293 2.13 -3.60 23.10
C VAL A 293 3.17 -3.46 21.99
N VAL A 294 2.73 -3.39 20.75
CA VAL A 294 3.60 -3.03 19.62
C VAL A 294 3.38 -1.55 19.33
N ALA A 295 4.29 -0.73 19.82
CA ALA A 295 4.29 0.71 19.58
C ALA A 295 4.95 1.04 18.25
N ASN A 296 4.59 2.19 17.66
CA ASN A 296 5.15 2.67 16.39
C ASN A 296 6.38 3.58 16.58
N ASN A 297 6.79 3.82 17.82
CA ASN A 297 7.92 4.67 18.16
C ASN A 297 8.73 4.05 19.30
N LYS A 298 9.99 4.47 19.42
CA LYS A 298 10.81 4.12 20.58
C LYS A 298 10.28 4.81 21.84
N ASP A 299 10.23 4.09 22.93
CA ASP A 299 9.78 4.60 24.23
C ASP A 299 10.99 4.79 25.16
N THR A 300 11.79 5.82 24.87
CA THR A 300 13.03 6.13 25.59
C THR A 300 12.79 6.56 27.03
N GLU A 301 11.66 7.22 27.28
CA GLU A 301 11.30 7.80 28.58
C GLU A 301 10.22 7.01 29.33
N GLY A 302 9.68 5.97 28.70
CA GLY A 302 8.63 5.14 29.28
C GLY A 302 7.22 5.72 29.25
N PHE A 303 7.02 6.87 28.60
CA PHE A 303 5.70 7.51 28.54
C PHE A 303 4.67 6.73 27.72
N ILE A 304 5.11 6.10 26.62
CA ILE A 304 4.22 5.28 25.80
C ILE A 304 3.75 4.06 26.60
N LYS A 305 4.67 3.39 27.30
CA LYS A 305 4.36 2.28 28.21
C LYS A 305 3.35 2.71 29.26
N LEU A 306 3.66 3.77 30.03
CA LEU A 306 2.80 4.27 31.10
C LEU A 306 1.41 4.67 30.60
N GLY A 307 1.33 5.31 29.41
CA GLY A 307 0.06 5.65 28.77
C GLY A 307 -0.79 4.44 28.45
N ASN A 308 -0.17 3.39 27.90
CA ASN A 308 -0.89 2.13 27.58
C ASN A 308 -1.34 1.37 28.83
N GLU A 309 -0.53 1.35 29.89
CA GLU A 309 -0.90 0.76 31.19
C GLU A 309 -2.14 1.47 31.77
N ARG A 310 -2.15 2.79 31.80
CA ARG A 310 -3.30 3.59 32.26
C ARG A 310 -4.58 3.33 31.45
N VAL A 311 -4.45 3.20 30.13
CA VAL A 311 -5.60 2.92 29.25
C VAL A 311 -6.18 1.54 29.60
N VAL A 312 -5.34 0.54 29.77
CA VAL A 312 -5.80 -0.82 30.16
C VAL A 312 -6.45 -0.80 31.52
N GLU A 313 -5.85 -0.16 32.52
CA GLU A 313 -6.43 -0.08 33.88
C GLU A 313 -7.79 0.59 33.88
N ALA A 314 -7.98 1.68 33.13
CA ALA A 314 -9.29 2.32 33.01
C ALA A 314 -10.34 1.36 32.41
N ARG A 315 -9.98 0.64 31.33
CA ARG A 315 -10.87 -0.32 30.69
C ARG A 315 -11.19 -1.54 31.56
N LEU A 316 -10.20 -2.02 32.31
CA LEU A 316 -10.40 -3.13 33.24
C LEU A 316 -11.23 -2.71 34.46
N SER A 317 -11.11 -1.47 34.91
CA SER A 317 -11.98 -0.94 35.99
C SER A 317 -13.45 -0.87 35.52
N ASP A 318 -13.71 -0.42 34.29
CA ASP A 318 -15.04 -0.46 33.71
C ASP A 318 -15.57 -1.90 33.59
N ALA A 319 -14.73 -2.80 33.09
CA ALA A 319 -15.08 -4.20 32.92
C ALA A 319 -15.38 -4.88 34.25
N GLN A 320 -14.60 -4.60 35.30
CA GLN A 320 -14.81 -5.11 36.67
C GLN A 320 -16.14 -4.62 37.24
N PHE A 321 -16.41 -3.31 37.14
CA PHE A 321 -17.67 -2.73 37.59
C PHE A 321 -18.89 -3.42 36.98
N PHE A 322 -18.89 -3.56 35.63
CA PHE A 322 -20.00 -4.24 34.95
C PHE A 322 -20.09 -5.72 35.31
N TRP A 323 -18.97 -6.40 35.44
CA TRP A 323 -18.93 -7.81 35.86
C TRP A 323 -19.53 -8.02 37.25
N GLU A 324 -19.12 -7.22 38.23
CA GLU A 324 -19.62 -7.30 39.63
C GLU A 324 -21.11 -6.94 39.68
N LYS A 325 -21.54 -5.91 38.96
CA LYS A 325 -22.95 -5.53 38.86
C LYS A 325 -23.81 -6.64 38.27
N ASN A 326 -23.37 -7.26 37.18
CA ASN A 326 -24.10 -8.37 36.55
C ASN A 326 -24.15 -9.61 37.45
N LYS A 327 -23.07 -9.89 38.22
CA LYS A 327 -23.04 -11.00 39.15
C LYS A 327 -24.00 -10.80 40.32
N SER A 328 -24.27 -9.58 40.72
CA SER A 328 -25.23 -9.24 41.78
C SER A 328 -26.69 -9.23 41.34
N GLN A 329 -26.94 -9.16 40.05
CA GLN A 329 -28.27 -9.25 39.44
C GLN A 329 -28.52 -10.73 39.09
N ASN A 330 -29.35 -11.42 39.85
CA ASN A 330 -29.85 -12.73 39.45
C ASN A 330 -30.62 -12.58 38.14
N LEU A 331 -30.06 -13.02 37.04
CA LEU A 331 -30.77 -13.23 35.79
C LEU A 331 -31.53 -14.55 35.85
#